data_2039689725653cb31a53d5d4375de2bf
#
_entry.id   2039689725653cb31a53d5d4375de2bf
#
_cell.length_a   1.000
_cell.length_b   1.000
_cell.length_c   1.000
_cell.angle_alpha   90.00
_cell.angle_beta   90.00
_cell.angle_gamma   90.00
#
_symmetry.space_group_name_H-M   'P 1'
#
loop_
_entity.id
_entity.type
_entity.pdbx_description
1 polymer ?
#
loop_
_entity_poly.entity_id
_entity_poly.type
_entity_poly.pdbx_seq_one_letter_code
_entity_poly.pdbx_strand_id
1 'polypeptide(L)'
;QTTGISPISSDDNLNNVYLLNMGHKVYEGSPSPGTIYNIGDLRGWKKIRILRYALGYKIQYADLDETSHKEFIISKDTEYNYRFFSFTTGTYANIQPKKKEWDLCYTVFTNLTLNPANNLDTSYIYPDIVLHNILGGVGVYEVTTAAGQGEAAYNNFKKDDVDGSKFVINDQRTIGSNWRTTTGTNGAEVYSNKFYVLRDSDGFFFKIRFLRMKDDQNYRGFPQFEYKPL
;
A
#
# COMPACT_ATOMS: atom_id res chain seq x y z
N GLN A 1 -11.45 9.68 1.07
CA GLN A 1 -10.17 10.09 1.68
C GLN A 1 -9.65 11.34 0.97
N THR A 2 -9.31 12.36 1.72
CA THR A 2 -8.64 13.57 1.20
C THR A 2 -7.15 13.45 1.47
N THR A 3 -6.32 13.95 0.56
CA THR A 3 -4.89 14.13 0.82
C THR A 3 -4.69 15.30 1.78
N GLY A 4 -3.60 15.32 2.55
CA GLY A 4 -3.24 16.48 3.39
C GLY A 4 -2.88 17.74 2.59
N ILE A 5 -2.77 17.63 1.26
CA ILE A 5 -2.42 18.71 0.35
C ILE A 5 -3.66 19.11 -0.45
N SER A 6 -4.01 20.39 -0.45
CA SER A 6 -5.11 20.94 -1.23
C SER A 6 -4.85 20.82 -2.74
N PRO A 7 -5.91 20.86 -3.58
CA PRO A 7 -5.74 20.94 -5.04
C PRO A 7 -4.82 22.12 -5.41
N ILE A 8 -3.86 21.86 -6.31
CA ILE A 8 -2.87 22.86 -6.70
C ILE A 8 -3.51 23.89 -7.62
N SER A 9 -3.51 25.15 -7.19
CA SER A 9 -4.01 26.29 -7.97
C SER A 9 -3.12 26.60 -9.18
N SER A 10 -3.72 27.19 -10.20
CA SER A 10 -2.99 27.79 -11.31
C SER A 10 -2.37 29.15 -10.94
N ASP A 11 -2.88 29.82 -9.90
CA ASP A 11 -2.24 31.00 -9.28
C ASP A 11 -1.31 30.52 -8.16
N ASP A 12 -0.02 30.73 -8.36
CA ASP A 12 1.00 30.32 -7.41
C ASP A 12 0.80 30.90 -6.01
N ASN A 13 0.25 32.13 -5.91
CA ASN A 13 0.01 32.80 -4.63
C ASN A 13 -1.04 32.10 -3.76
N LEU A 14 -1.91 31.31 -4.36
CA LEU A 14 -2.93 30.54 -3.66
C LEU A 14 -2.45 29.13 -3.21
N ASN A 15 -1.22 28.76 -3.54
CA ASN A 15 -0.67 27.47 -3.13
C ASN A 15 0.04 27.60 -1.78
N ASN A 16 -0.43 26.82 -0.81
CA ASN A 16 0.06 26.83 0.56
C ASN A 16 1.47 26.24 0.69
N VAL A 17 2.19 26.68 1.73
CA VAL A 17 3.36 25.98 2.25
C VAL A 17 2.89 24.98 3.31
N TYR A 18 3.37 23.74 3.20
CA TYR A 18 3.05 22.66 4.12
C TYR A 18 4.27 22.26 4.94
N LEU A 19 4.03 21.85 6.17
CA LEU A 19 5.04 21.19 6.99
C LEU A 19 4.92 19.67 6.77
N LEU A 20 6.02 19.06 6.36
CA LEU A 20 6.14 17.64 6.12
C LEU A 20 6.99 16.99 7.20
N ASN A 21 6.38 16.14 8.03
CA ASN A 21 7.13 15.25 8.91
C ASN A 21 7.77 14.14 8.06
N MET A 22 9.09 14.05 8.07
CA MET A 22 9.83 13.08 7.28
C MET A 22 9.78 11.64 7.86
N GLY A 23 9.10 11.46 8.99
CA GLY A 23 9.00 10.17 9.67
C GLY A 23 10.33 9.74 10.29
N HIS A 24 10.56 8.44 10.28
CA HIS A 24 11.74 7.82 10.92
C HIS A 24 12.67 7.18 9.88
N LYS A 25 13.92 7.02 10.25
CA LYS A 25 14.86 6.16 9.52
C LYS A 25 14.45 4.71 9.67
N VAL A 26 14.99 3.86 8.80
CA VAL A 26 14.88 2.42 8.97
C VAL A 26 15.59 2.03 10.27
N TYR A 27 14.98 1.14 11.03
CA TYR A 27 15.60 0.60 12.24
C TYR A 27 16.75 -0.33 11.85
N GLU A 28 17.92 -0.09 12.42
CA GLU A 28 19.14 -0.85 12.13
C GLU A 28 19.47 -1.92 13.20
N GLY A 29 18.69 -1.97 14.29
CA GLY A 29 18.87 -2.97 15.34
C GLY A 29 18.22 -4.33 15.01
N SER A 30 18.42 -5.30 15.90
CA SER A 30 17.78 -6.61 15.77
C SER A 30 16.32 -6.53 16.23
N PRO A 31 15.33 -6.88 15.38
CA PRO A 31 13.95 -6.92 15.79
C PRO A 31 13.70 -8.04 16.81
N SER A 32 12.71 -7.90 17.68
CA SER A 32 12.24 -8.98 18.54
C SER A 32 11.23 -9.87 17.82
N PRO A 33 11.25 -11.19 18.00
CA PRO A 33 10.27 -12.10 17.40
C PRO A 33 8.82 -11.67 17.72
N GLY A 34 7.95 -11.75 16.72
CA GLY A 34 6.53 -11.38 16.86
C GLY A 34 6.25 -9.88 16.86
N THR A 35 7.24 -9.01 16.97
CA THR A 35 7.08 -7.55 16.87
C THR A 35 7.08 -7.08 15.42
N ILE A 36 6.42 -5.94 15.19
CA ILE A 36 6.38 -5.27 13.88
C ILE A 36 6.85 -3.81 13.98
N TYR A 37 7.17 -3.36 15.19
CA TYR A 37 7.39 -1.96 15.48
C TYR A 37 8.81 -1.74 15.96
N ASN A 38 9.68 -1.54 14.98
CA ASN A 38 11.02 -1.06 15.23
C ASN A 38 11.19 0.21 14.37
N ILE A 39 11.35 1.35 15.02
CA ILE A 39 11.54 2.63 14.36
C ILE A 39 12.94 3.16 14.69
N GLY A 40 13.61 3.68 13.66
CA GLY A 40 14.88 4.38 13.81
C GLY A 40 14.68 5.83 14.28
N ASP A 41 15.75 6.61 14.21
CA ASP A 41 15.74 8.02 14.55
C ASP A 41 14.76 8.83 13.72
N LEU A 42 14.30 9.94 14.26
CA LEU A 42 13.52 10.93 13.53
C LEU A 42 14.34 11.52 12.36
N ARG A 43 13.70 11.69 11.20
CA ARG A 43 14.31 12.30 10.02
C ARG A 43 14.10 13.82 9.96
N GLY A 44 13.38 14.39 10.93
CA GLY A 44 13.08 15.82 11.00
C GLY A 44 11.90 16.25 10.15
N TRP A 45 11.88 17.53 9.82
CA TRP A 45 10.78 18.18 9.12
C TRP A 45 11.30 18.96 7.92
N LYS A 46 10.43 19.12 6.91
CA LYS A 46 10.66 20.03 5.80
C LYS A 46 9.45 20.92 5.58
N LYS A 47 9.67 22.11 5.06
CA LYS A 47 8.65 22.95 4.46
C LYS A 47 8.62 22.68 2.97
N ILE A 48 7.44 22.44 2.42
CA ILE A 48 7.24 22.14 1.01
C ILE A 48 6.14 23.01 0.42
N ARG A 49 6.27 23.38 -0.84
CA ARG A 49 5.26 24.04 -1.64
C ARG A 49 5.20 23.39 -3.01
N ILE A 50 4.00 23.16 -3.52
CA ILE A 50 3.78 22.52 -4.81
C ILE A 50 3.11 23.51 -5.73
N LEU A 51 3.67 23.70 -6.92
CA LEU A 51 3.20 24.61 -7.96
C LEU A 51 2.88 23.82 -9.23
N ARG A 52 1.99 24.33 -10.07
CA ARG A 52 1.80 23.77 -11.41
C ARG A 52 2.98 24.18 -12.29
N TYR A 53 3.45 23.25 -13.12
CA TYR A 53 4.52 23.52 -14.07
C TYR A 53 4.36 22.68 -15.33
N ALA A 54 4.18 23.32 -16.47
CA ALA A 54 3.97 22.64 -17.75
C ALA A 54 2.96 21.47 -17.63
N LEU A 55 3.35 20.25 -18.02
CA LEU A 55 2.51 19.03 -17.91
C LEU A 55 2.67 18.31 -16.56
N GLY A 56 3.23 18.97 -15.54
CA GLY A 56 3.49 18.34 -14.25
C GLY A 56 3.41 19.34 -13.10
N TYR A 57 4.36 19.20 -12.19
CA TYR A 57 4.45 20.00 -10.98
C TYR A 57 5.90 20.42 -10.71
N LYS A 58 6.06 21.55 -10.02
CA LYS A 58 7.32 21.98 -9.43
C LYS A 58 7.19 21.90 -7.91
N ILE A 59 8.08 21.16 -7.25
CA ILE A 59 8.18 21.11 -5.79
C ILE A 59 9.27 22.10 -5.37
N GLN A 60 8.93 23.02 -4.48
CA GLN A 60 9.86 23.84 -3.72
C GLN A 60 9.96 23.23 -2.31
N TYR A 61 11.18 23.06 -1.80
CA TYR A 61 11.38 22.45 -0.48
C TYR A 61 12.64 22.96 0.20
N ALA A 62 12.60 23.00 1.54
CA ALA A 62 13.70 23.45 2.39
C ALA A 62 13.59 22.84 3.78
N ASP A 63 14.64 22.88 4.57
CA ASP A 63 14.59 22.65 6.01
C ASP A 63 13.91 23.84 6.71
N LEU A 64 13.45 23.66 7.96
CA LEU A 64 12.58 24.65 8.60
C LEU A 64 13.24 26.01 8.79
N ASP A 65 14.52 26.02 9.08
CA ASP A 65 15.36 27.19 9.36
C ASP A 65 16.03 27.80 8.13
N GLU A 66 16.00 27.11 6.98
CA GLU A 66 16.56 27.62 5.73
C GLU A 66 15.74 28.80 5.19
N THR A 67 16.45 29.87 4.75
CA THR A 67 15.84 31.06 4.11
C THR A 67 15.71 30.91 2.60
N SER A 68 16.43 29.99 1.99
CA SER A 68 16.33 29.60 0.58
C SER A 68 15.63 28.25 0.41
N HIS A 69 15.27 27.90 -0.81
CA HIS A 69 14.66 26.62 -1.11
C HIS A 69 15.31 25.98 -2.33
N LYS A 70 15.18 24.67 -2.43
CA LYS A 70 15.51 23.87 -3.61
C LYS A 70 14.24 23.67 -4.43
N GLU A 71 14.40 23.48 -5.73
CA GLU A 71 13.31 23.18 -6.65
C GLU A 71 13.55 21.86 -7.38
N PHE A 72 12.46 21.15 -7.64
CA PHE A 72 12.49 19.97 -8.48
C PHE A 72 11.22 19.88 -9.33
N ILE A 73 11.37 19.59 -10.63
CA ILE A 73 10.25 19.43 -11.57
C ILE A 73 9.88 17.97 -11.66
N ILE A 74 8.60 17.66 -11.39
CA ILE A 74 8.02 16.33 -11.56
C ILE A 74 7.14 16.36 -12.80
N SER A 75 7.59 15.68 -13.85
CA SER A 75 6.80 15.43 -15.05
C SER A 75 5.88 14.25 -14.85
N LYS A 76 4.64 14.36 -15.34
CA LYS A 76 3.73 13.21 -15.42
C LYS A 76 4.26 12.21 -16.43
N ASP A 77 4.08 10.94 -16.13
CA ASP A 77 4.48 9.82 -16.98
C ASP A 77 3.33 8.83 -17.06
N THR A 78 2.84 8.59 -18.27
CA THR A 78 1.65 7.76 -18.50
C THR A 78 1.91 6.27 -18.37
N GLU A 79 3.16 5.85 -18.34
CA GLU A 79 3.54 4.45 -18.14
C GLU A 79 3.50 4.04 -16.65
N TYR A 80 3.46 5.02 -15.72
CA TYR A 80 3.46 4.79 -14.28
C TYR A 80 2.16 5.29 -13.64
N ASN A 81 1.73 4.67 -12.55
CA ASN A 81 0.62 5.20 -11.74
C ASN A 81 1.04 6.44 -10.97
N TYR A 82 2.27 6.45 -10.44
CA TYR A 82 2.83 7.52 -9.62
C TYR A 82 4.28 7.81 -10.00
N ARG A 83 4.69 9.07 -9.83
CA ARG A 83 6.10 9.47 -9.81
C ARG A 83 6.50 9.78 -8.39
N PHE A 84 7.61 9.22 -7.95
CA PHE A 84 8.12 9.39 -6.60
C PHE A 84 9.33 10.31 -6.60
N PHE A 85 9.32 11.26 -5.67
CA PHE A 85 10.43 12.16 -5.43
C PHE A 85 11.01 11.91 -4.04
N SER A 86 12.32 11.77 -3.93
CA SER A 86 13.03 11.59 -2.67
C SER A 86 13.64 12.91 -2.19
N PHE A 87 13.19 13.41 -1.05
CA PHE A 87 13.81 14.57 -0.41
C PHE A 87 15.23 14.29 0.10
N THR A 88 15.60 13.02 0.28
CA THR A 88 16.95 12.63 0.71
C THR A 88 17.95 12.76 -0.43
N THR A 89 17.61 12.31 -1.62
CA THR A 89 18.50 12.35 -2.79
C THR A 89 18.28 13.58 -3.67
N GLY A 90 17.13 14.27 -3.52
CA GLY A 90 16.75 15.42 -4.34
C GLY A 90 16.40 15.05 -5.79
N THR A 91 16.02 13.80 -6.06
CA THR A 91 15.73 13.29 -7.41
C THR A 91 14.58 12.29 -7.39
N TYR A 92 14.23 11.77 -8.57
CA TYR A 92 13.27 10.67 -8.68
C TYR A 92 13.72 9.42 -7.92
N ALA A 93 12.78 8.75 -7.31
CA ALA A 93 12.94 7.41 -6.74
C ALA A 93 12.14 6.41 -7.57
N ASN A 94 12.83 5.45 -8.19
CA ASN A 94 12.21 4.39 -8.98
C ASN A 94 11.87 3.22 -8.06
N ILE A 95 10.73 3.30 -7.38
CA ILE A 95 10.28 2.32 -6.37
C ILE A 95 9.06 1.53 -6.82
N GLN A 96 8.47 1.88 -7.96
CA GLN A 96 7.29 1.20 -8.49
C GLN A 96 7.57 0.79 -9.95
N PRO A 97 7.21 -0.45 -10.36
CA PRO A 97 7.23 -0.87 -11.76
C PRO A 97 6.23 -0.06 -12.60
N LYS A 98 6.32 -0.17 -13.91
CA LYS A 98 5.31 0.38 -14.82
C LYS A 98 3.93 -0.18 -14.47
N LYS A 99 2.88 0.62 -14.70
CA LYS A 99 1.52 0.32 -14.23
C LYS A 99 0.94 -1.01 -14.71
N LYS A 100 1.46 -1.58 -15.81
CA LYS A 100 1.06 -2.89 -16.34
C LYS A 100 2.00 -4.04 -15.94
N GLU A 101 3.04 -3.76 -15.16
CA GLU A 101 4.04 -4.75 -14.78
C GLU A 101 3.89 -5.23 -13.32
N TRP A 102 2.78 -4.87 -12.68
CA TRP A 102 2.50 -5.31 -11.32
C TRP A 102 1.00 -5.38 -11.03
N ASP A 103 0.60 -6.34 -10.22
CA ASP A 103 -0.78 -6.58 -9.83
C ASP A 103 -1.02 -6.34 -8.35
N LEU A 104 -0.09 -6.77 -7.50
CA LEU A 104 -0.18 -6.68 -6.05
C LEU A 104 1.02 -5.96 -5.46
N CYS A 105 0.76 -5.20 -4.40
CA CYS A 105 1.77 -4.52 -3.60
C CYS A 105 1.60 -4.89 -2.13
N TYR A 106 2.59 -5.55 -1.55
CA TYR A 106 2.69 -5.76 -0.11
C TYR A 106 3.42 -4.57 0.52
N THR A 107 2.75 -3.83 1.39
CA THR A 107 3.28 -2.55 1.86
C THR A 107 2.77 -2.16 3.23
N VAL A 108 3.37 -1.11 3.77
CA VAL A 108 2.83 -0.35 4.91
C VAL A 108 1.78 0.64 4.39
N PHE A 109 0.62 0.69 5.03
CA PHE A 109 -0.46 1.56 4.62
C PHE A 109 -1.18 2.14 5.83
N THR A 110 -1.43 3.45 5.80
CA THR A 110 -2.24 4.11 6.81
C THR A 110 -3.69 4.16 6.34
N ASN A 111 -4.58 3.58 7.13
CA ASN A 111 -6.01 3.57 6.87
C ASN A 111 -6.80 4.15 8.04
N LEU A 112 -7.97 4.71 7.76
CA LEU A 112 -8.93 5.02 8.81
C LEU A 112 -9.60 3.74 9.28
N THR A 113 -9.71 3.59 10.59
CA THR A 113 -10.43 2.50 11.24
C THR A 113 -11.21 3.05 12.42
N LEU A 114 -12.31 2.42 12.75
CA LEU A 114 -13.09 2.79 13.91
C LEU A 114 -12.36 2.32 15.18
N ASN A 115 -12.13 3.22 16.10
CA ASN A 115 -11.60 2.88 17.42
C ASN A 115 -12.76 2.35 18.29
N PRO A 116 -12.75 1.07 18.68
CA PRO A 116 -13.85 0.48 19.43
C PRO A 116 -14.02 1.07 20.84
N ALA A 117 -13.01 1.72 21.39
CA ALA A 117 -13.07 2.30 22.74
C ALA A 117 -13.87 3.60 22.80
N ASN A 118 -13.94 4.38 21.73
CA ASN A 118 -14.60 5.69 21.70
C ASN A 118 -15.51 5.90 20.48
N ASN A 119 -15.60 4.91 19.61
CA ASN A 119 -16.38 4.93 18.37
C ASN A 119 -16.03 6.11 17.42
N LEU A 120 -14.78 6.56 17.44
CA LEU A 120 -14.27 7.61 16.57
C LEU A 120 -13.31 7.02 15.51
N ASP A 121 -13.32 7.63 14.33
CA ASP A 121 -12.35 7.32 13.30
C ASP A 121 -10.94 7.64 13.79
N THR A 122 -10.05 6.68 13.68
CA THR A 122 -8.64 6.84 14.02
C THR A 122 -7.75 6.34 12.88
N SER A 123 -6.59 6.94 12.77
CA SER A 123 -5.56 6.54 11.82
C SER A 123 -4.84 5.31 12.35
N TYR A 124 -4.80 4.23 11.57
CA TYR A 124 -4.08 3.01 11.93
C TYR A 124 -3.09 2.64 10.82
N ILE A 125 -1.86 2.35 11.23
CA ILE A 125 -0.80 1.93 10.31
C ILE A 125 -0.80 0.42 10.24
N TYR A 126 -1.12 -0.12 9.07
CA TYR A 126 -1.02 -1.53 8.76
C TYR A 126 0.36 -1.80 8.16
N PRO A 127 1.22 -2.60 8.80
CA PRO A 127 2.57 -2.86 8.30
C PRO A 127 2.62 -3.94 7.21
N ASP A 128 1.51 -4.65 6.99
CA ASP A 128 1.42 -5.88 6.21
C ASP A 128 0.13 -5.94 5.36
N ILE A 129 -0.24 -4.80 4.78
CA ILE A 129 -1.40 -4.70 3.90
C ILE A 129 -1.05 -5.14 2.48
N VAL A 130 -2.00 -5.78 1.79
CA VAL A 130 -1.86 -6.12 0.38
C VAL A 130 -2.83 -5.28 -0.43
N LEU A 131 -2.31 -4.46 -1.31
CA LEU A 131 -3.06 -3.60 -2.21
C LEU A 131 -3.01 -4.16 -3.63
N HIS A 132 -4.10 -4.06 -4.38
CA HIS A 132 -4.09 -4.40 -5.80
C HIS A 132 -4.12 -3.16 -6.68
N ASN A 133 -3.59 -3.29 -7.88
CA ASN A 133 -3.32 -2.20 -8.81
C ASN A 133 -4.58 -1.74 -9.56
N ILE A 134 -5.51 -1.08 -8.89
CA ILE A 134 -6.75 -0.57 -9.52
C ILE A 134 -6.47 0.41 -10.65
N LEU A 135 -5.41 1.23 -10.56
CA LEU A 135 -5.03 2.19 -11.60
C LEU A 135 -4.43 1.51 -12.84
N GLY A 136 -3.88 0.30 -12.68
CA GLY A 136 -3.45 -0.56 -13.78
C GLY A 136 -4.58 -1.37 -14.39
N GLY A 137 -5.77 -1.39 -13.76
CA GLY A 137 -6.93 -2.15 -14.24
C GLY A 137 -7.13 -3.51 -13.57
N VAL A 138 -6.36 -3.80 -12.51
CA VAL A 138 -6.46 -5.06 -11.75
C VAL A 138 -7.73 -5.05 -10.90
N GLY A 139 -8.50 -6.14 -10.97
CA GLY A 139 -9.66 -6.38 -10.12
C GLY A 139 -9.44 -7.60 -9.22
N VAL A 140 -9.98 -7.55 -8.01
CA VAL A 140 -9.86 -8.65 -7.04
C VAL A 140 -11.18 -8.86 -6.32
N TYR A 141 -11.50 -10.11 -5.97
CA TYR A 141 -12.53 -10.42 -4.98
C TYR A 141 -12.10 -11.55 -4.05
N GLU A 142 -12.66 -11.56 -2.85
CA GLU A 142 -12.43 -12.58 -1.82
C GLU A 142 -13.41 -13.74 -1.98
N VAL A 143 -12.93 -14.96 -1.79
CA VAL A 143 -13.73 -16.17 -1.62
C VAL A 143 -13.50 -16.67 -0.20
N THR A 144 -14.58 -16.71 0.59
CA THR A 144 -14.57 -17.25 1.94
C THR A 144 -15.33 -18.57 1.98
N THR A 145 -14.76 -19.57 2.62
CA THR A 145 -15.32 -20.92 2.77
C THR A 145 -15.61 -21.24 4.24
N ALA A 146 -16.26 -22.36 4.49
CA ALA A 146 -16.33 -22.90 5.86
C ALA A 146 -14.93 -23.25 6.39
N ALA A 147 -14.81 -23.27 7.70
CA ALA A 147 -13.55 -23.64 8.35
C ALA A 147 -13.07 -25.03 7.88
N GLY A 148 -11.78 -25.14 7.57
CA GLY A 148 -11.15 -26.36 7.08
C GLY A 148 -11.38 -26.66 5.59
N GLN A 149 -12.17 -25.87 4.88
CA GLN A 149 -12.50 -26.12 3.47
C GLN A 149 -11.70 -25.27 2.47
N GLY A 150 -10.93 -24.30 2.94
CA GLY A 150 -10.29 -23.31 2.07
C GLY A 150 -9.32 -23.91 1.06
N GLU A 151 -8.49 -24.88 1.48
CA GLU A 151 -7.53 -25.52 0.58
C GLU A 151 -8.24 -26.36 -0.49
N ALA A 152 -9.21 -27.16 -0.12
CA ALA A 152 -9.98 -27.97 -1.08
C ALA A 152 -10.75 -27.08 -2.06
N ALA A 153 -11.37 -26.01 -1.58
CA ALA A 153 -12.06 -25.04 -2.42
C ALA A 153 -11.10 -24.32 -3.38
N TYR A 154 -9.94 -23.88 -2.87
CA TYR A 154 -8.91 -23.28 -3.72
C TYR A 154 -8.43 -24.25 -4.81
N ASN A 155 -8.15 -25.48 -4.46
CA ASN A 155 -7.65 -26.47 -5.43
C ASN A 155 -8.68 -26.77 -6.52
N ASN A 156 -9.95 -26.88 -6.15
CA ASN A 156 -11.06 -27.22 -7.06
C ASN A 156 -11.57 -26.02 -7.88
N PHE A 157 -11.32 -24.79 -7.47
CA PHE A 157 -11.78 -23.59 -8.15
C PHE A 157 -11.18 -23.48 -9.56
N LYS A 158 -12.01 -23.31 -10.57
CA LYS A 158 -11.66 -23.28 -11.99
C LYS A 158 -12.12 -21.97 -12.62
N LYS A 159 -11.75 -21.75 -13.88
CA LYS A 159 -12.14 -20.58 -14.66
C LYS A 159 -13.66 -20.40 -14.76
N ASP A 160 -14.39 -21.49 -14.89
CA ASP A 160 -15.86 -21.46 -14.98
C ASP A 160 -16.54 -21.03 -13.67
N ASP A 161 -15.83 -21.07 -12.55
CA ASP A 161 -16.31 -20.61 -11.25
C ASP A 161 -16.10 -19.09 -11.03
N VAL A 162 -15.43 -18.42 -11.98
CA VAL A 162 -15.13 -16.99 -11.86
C VAL A 162 -16.42 -16.18 -12.06
N ASP A 163 -16.79 -15.42 -11.03
CA ASP A 163 -17.88 -14.45 -11.09
C ASP A 163 -17.40 -13.07 -11.44
N GLY A 164 -17.56 -12.68 -12.71
CA GLY A 164 -17.10 -11.38 -13.21
C GLY A 164 -17.74 -10.17 -12.52
N SER A 165 -18.91 -10.34 -11.89
CA SER A 165 -19.61 -9.25 -11.20
C SER A 165 -19.02 -8.91 -9.83
N LYS A 166 -18.20 -9.81 -9.27
CA LYS A 166 -17.60 -9.64 -7.94
C LYS A 166 -16.31 -8.84 -7.94
N PHE A 167 -15.69 -8.61 -9.09
CA PHE A 167 -14.42 -7.88 -9.12
C PHE A 167 -14.56 -6.45 -8.62
N VAL A 168 -13.83 -6.14 -7.55
CA VAL A 168 -13.68 -4.80 -7.02
C VAL A 168 -12.55 -4.11 -7.76
N ILE A 169 -12.86 -3.00 -8.43
CA ILE A 169 -11.93 -2.22 -9.27
C ILE A 169 -11.76 -0.77 -8.79
N ASN A 170 -12.45 -0.39 -7.73
CA ASN A 170 -12.49 0.96 -7.18
C ASN A 170 -12.01 1.07 -5.73
N ASP A 171 -11.63 -0.02 -5.10
CA ASP A 171 -10.99 -0.06 -3.78
C ASP A 171 -9.79 -1.01 -3.80
N GLN A 172 -8.60 -0.45 -3.76
CA GLN A 172 -7.34 -1.21 -3.78
C GLN A 172 -7.14 -2.12 -2.56
N ARG A 173 -7.98 -2.00 -1.51
CA ARG A 173 -7.86 -2.71 -0.23
C ARG A 173 -8.69 -3.98 -0.14
N THR A 174 -9.15 -4.55 -1.23
CA THR A 174 -10.00 -5.76 -1.22
C THR A 174 -9.32 -6.93 -0.52
N ILE A 175 -8.03 -7.16 -0.77
CA ILE A 175 -7.22 -8.08 0.05
C ILE A 175 -6.91 -7.38 1.38
N GLY A 176 -6.30 -6.20 1.31
CA GLY A 176 -6.05 -5.35 2.46
C GLY A 176 -5.34 -6.08 3.60
N SER A 177 -5.94 -6.07 4.76
CA SER A 177 -5.54 -6.84 5.94
C SER A 177 -6.39 -8.10 6.15
N ASN A 178 -7.33 -8.41 5.23
CA ASN A 178 -8.32 -9.49 5.39
C ASN A 178 -7.75 -10.90 5.17
N TRP A 179 -6.50 -10.99 4.72
CA TRP A 179 -5.82 -12.26 4.51
C TRP A 179 -5.30 -12.93 5.79
N ARG A 180 -5.29 -12.18 6.93
CA ARG A 180 -4.70 -12.63 8.20
C ARG A 180 -5.44 -12.05 9.40
N THR A 181 -5.23 -12.66 10.57
CA THR A 181 -5.54 -12.09 11.88
C THR A 181 -4.26 -11.80 12.68
N THR A 182 -4.31 -10.86 13.62
CA THR A 182 -3.21 -10.58 14.55
C THR A 182 -3.57 -10.90 16.00
N THR A 183 -4.83 -11.26 16.25
CA THR A 183 -5.41 -11.49 17.59
C THR A 183 -6.08 -12.86 17.69
N GLY A 184 -5.75 -13.81 16.81
CA GLY A 184 -6.27 -15.17 16.87
C GLY A 184 -5.74 -15.95 18.08
N THR A 185 -6.28 -17.13 18.32
CA THR A 185 -5.90 -18.02 19.44
C THR A 185 -4.41 -18.36 19.42
N ASN A 186 -3.82 -18.45 18.21
CA ASN A 186 -2.40 -18.70 18.00
C ASN A 186 -1.61 -17.39 17.71
N GLY A 187 -2.20 -16.24 18.02
CA GLY A 187 -1.64 -14.92 17.72
C GLY A 187 -1.83 -14.53 16.26
N ALA A 188 -0.76 -14.02 15.64
CA ALA A 188 -0.78 -13.58 14.24
C ALA A 188 -0.69 -14.78 13.28
N GLU A 189 -1.72 -14.98 12.45
CA GLU A 189 -1.84 -16.11 11.53
C GLU A 189 -2.66 -15.73 10.28
N VAL A 190 -2.49 -16.48 9.20
CA VAL A 190 -3.28 -16.34 7.96
C VAL A 190 -4.63 -17.04 8.11
N TYR A 191 -5.64 -16.54 7.40
CA TYR A 191 -6.92 -17.25 7.32
C TYR A 191 -6.83 -18.42 6.34
N SER A 192 -6.97 -19.64 6.86
CA SER A 192 -6.93 -20.86 6.04
C SER A 192 -8.19 -21.10 5.22
N ASN A 193 -9.28 -20.39 5.53
CA ASN A 193 -10.58 -20.52 4.86
C ASN A 193 -10.85 -19.45 3.81
N LYS A 194 -9.80 -18.73 3.37
CA LYS A 194 -9.92 -17.66 2.39
C LYS A 194 -8.95 -17.82 1.25
N PHE A 195 -9.37 -17.41 0.07
CA PHE A 195 -8.53 -17.16 -1.07
C PHE A 195 -9.09 -16.01 -1.91
N TYR A 196 -8.35 -15.54 -2.89
CA TYR A 196 -8.71 -14.40 -3.72
C TYR A 196 -8.67 -14.79 -5.18
N VAL A 197 -9.56 -14.20 -5.96
CA VAL A 197 -9.54 -14.29 -7.42
C VAL A 197 -9.14 -12.93 -7.95
N LEU A 198 -8.11 -12.91 -8.79
CA LEU A 198 -7.55 -11.72 -9.41
C LEU A 198 -7.77 -11.77 -10.91
N ARG A 199 -8.15 -10.64 -11.48
CA ARG A 199 -8.09 -10.37 -12.93
C ARG A 199 -7.04 -9.33 -13.15
N ASP A 200 -5.99 -9.64 -13.91
CA ASP A 200 -4.93 -8.71 -14.25
C ASP A 200 -5.36 -7.63 -15.26
N SER A 201 -4.43 -6.74 -15.62
CA SER A 201 -4.67 -5.66 -16.58
C SER A 201 -4.95 -6.12 -18.01
N ASP A 202 -4.55 -7.34 -18.36
CA ASP A 202 -4.73 -7.95 -19.68
C ASP A 202 -5.93 -8.89 -19.72
N GLY A 203 -6.64 -9.06 -18.60
CA GLY A 203 -7.87 -9.84 -18.49
C GLY A 203 -7.67 -11.31 -18.14
N PHE A 204 -6.46 -11.74 -17.81
CA PHE A 204 -6.21 -13.09 -17.32
C PHE A 204 -6.63 -13.23 -15.85
N PHE A 205 -7.08 -14.44 -15.50
CA PHE A 205 -7.55 -14.75 -14.16
C PHE A 205 -6.53 -15.60 -13.41
N PHE A 206 -6.39 -15.29 -12.13
CA PHE A 206 -5.55 -16.02 -11.20
C PHE A 206 -6.31 -16.27 -9.89
N LYS A 207 -6.02 -17.37 -9.21
CA LYS A 207 -6.42 -17.59 -7.83
C LYS A 207 -5.19 -17.54 -6.92
N ILE A 208 -5.35 -16.91 -5.74
CA ILE A 208 -4.25 -16.61 -4.83
C ILE A 208 -4.68 -16.96 -3.42
N ARG A 209 -3.87 -17.71 -2.67
CA ARG A 209 -4.07 -17.89 -1.22
C ARG A 209 -2.79 -17.61 -0.46
N PHE A 210 -2.92 -17.07 0.74
CA PHE A 210 -1.82 -16.84 1.65
C PHE A 210 -1.58 -18.08 2.49
N LEU A 211 -0.31 -18.43 2.70
CA LEU A 211 0.11 -19.65 3.38
C LEU A 211 0.71 -19.35 4.75
N ARG A 212 1.45 -18.26 4.88
CA ARG A 212 2.01 -17.81 6.15
C ARG A 212 2.35 -16.31 6.12
N MET A 213 2.57 -15.73 7.29
CA MET A 213 2.97 -14.33 7.45
C MET A 213 4.26 -14.15 8.28
N LYS A 214 4.80 -15.25 8.79
CA LYS A 214 5.98 -15.30 9.65
C LYS A 214 6.97 -16.31 9.10
N ASP A 215 8.25 -16.10 9.40
CA ASP A 215 9.28 -17.11 9.15
C ASP A 215 9.26 -18.24 10.21
N ASP A 216 10.21 -19.16 10.10
CA ASP A 216 10.34 -20.31 11.01
C ASP A 216 10.82 -19.91 12.41
N GLN A 217 11.32 -18.67 12.58
CA GLN A 217 11.75 -18.08 13.85
C GLN A 217 10.69 -17.17 14.46
N ASN A 218 9.48 -17.17 13.88
CA ASN A 218 8.32 -16.36 14.30
C ASN A 218 8.46 -14.85 14.07
N TYR A 219 9.37 -14.40 13.21
CA TYR A 219 9.43 -13.00 12.78
C TYR A 219 8.33 -12.72 11.77
N ARG A 220 7.62 -11.59 11.94
CA ARG A 220 6.63 -11.10 10.97
C ARG A 220 7.32 -10.38 9.81
N GLY A 221 6.60 -10.26 8.67
CA GLY A 221 7.13 -9.61 7.48
C GLY A 221 7.65 -10.59 6.42
N PHE A 222 7.40 -11.88 6.59
CA PHE A 222 7.75 -12.95 5.65
C PHE A 222 6.50 -13.61 5.07
N PRO A 223 5.67 -12.85 4.32
CA PRO A 223 4.47 -13.42 3.73
C PRO A 223 4.84 -14.46 2.69
N GLN A 224 4.11 -15.56 2.71
CA GLN A 224 4.16 -16.57 1.66
C GLN A 224 2.76 -16.75 1.11
N PHE A 225 2.64 -16.77 -0.19
CA PHE A 225 1.40 -17.07 -0.91
C PHE A 225 1.69 -17.99 -2.09
N GLU A 226 0.68 -18.66 -2.55
CA GLU A 226 0.69 -19.36 -3.83
C GLU A 226 -0.34 -18.74 -4.76
N TYR A 227 -0.10 -18.84 -6.06
CA TYR A 227 -1.07 -18.45 -7.08
C TYR A 227 -1.07 -19.47 -8.22
N LYS A 228 -2.21 -19.56 -8.90
CA LYS A 228 -2.37 -20.39 -10.10
C LYS A 228 -3.19 -19.62 -11.15
N PRO A 229 -2.82 -19.68 -12.43
CA PRO A 229 -3.70 -19.21 -13.51
C PRO A 229 -4.96 -20.07 -13.57
N LEU A 230 -6.06 -19.46 -14.07
CA LEU A 230 -7.38 -20.07 -14.25
C LEU A 230 -7.76 -20.17 -15.74
#